data_731838ffd2999ac84a1e76cf33f6ed43
#
_entry.id   731838ffd2999ac84a1e76cf33f6ed43
#
_cell.length_a   1.000
_cell.length_b   1.000
_cell.length_c   1.000
_cell.angle_alpha   90.00
_cell.angle_beta   90.00
_cell.angle_gamma   90.00
#
_symmetry.space_group_name_H-M   'P 1'
#
loop_
_entity.id
_entity.type
_entity.pdbx_description
1 polymer ?
#
loop_
_entity_poly.entity_id
_entity_poly.type
_entity_poly.pdbx_seq_one_letter_code
_entity_poly.pdbx_strand_id
1 'polypeptide(L)'
;TLEEIRKELVGCRGCPLCAGRSTIVFGVGNPRARLMFVGEGPGVDEDRQGEPFVGAAGKRLNHWIERIGLRRADVYIANIVPWRPPGNRTPTPVETQICLPFLLRQIELCAPDILVTMGNPSTQTLLQISDGITRTRGRWYPFKSGDRDIKVMPTFHPAFLLRTPLQKRLAWRDFLAIKKALG
;
A
#
# COMPACT_ATOMS: atom_id res chain seq x y z
N THR A 1 -16.34 -6.85 8.71
CA THR A 1 -16.40 -6.31 7.33
C THR A 1 -15.45 -5.12 7.17
N LEU A 2 -15.15 -4.74 5.92
CA LEU A 2 -14.33 -3.56 5.65
C LEU A 2 -14.98 -2.27 6.19
N GLU A 3 -16.30 -2.17 6.10
CA GLU A 3 -17.03 -1.01 6.62
C GLU A 3 -16.95 -0.91 8.15
N GLU A 4 -16.98 -2.02 8.84
CA GLU A 4 -16.79 -2.04 10.31
C GLU A 4 -15.41 -1.55 10.70
N ILE A 5 -14.36 -1.98 9.99
CA ILE A 5 -12.98 -1.51 10.22
C ILE A 5 -12.90 0.00 9.99
N ARG A 6 -13.51 0.48 8.92
CA ARG A 6 -13.54 1.91 8.61
C ARG A 6 -14.20 2.72 9.72
N LYS A 7 -15.33 2.24 10.25
CA LYS A 7 -16.04 2.89 11.37
C LYS A 7 -15.17 2.93 12.64
N GLU A 8 -14.49 1.85 12.95
CA GLU A 8 -13.57 1.81 14.10
C GLU A 8 -12.45 2.84 13.92
N LEU A 9 -11.88 2.95 12.72
CA LEU A 9 -10.81 3.92 12.44
C LEU A 9 -11.30 5.36 12.55
N VAL A 10 -12.54 5.66 12.17
CA VAL A 10 -13.12 7.01 12.31
C VAL A 10 -13.07 7.46 13.77
N GLY A 11 -13.41 6.58 14.71
CA GLY A 11 -13.38 6.85 16.15
C GLY A 11 -12.02 6.69 16.82
N CYS A 12 -11.03 6.15 16.12
CA CYS A 12 -9.74 5.81 16.70
C CYS A 12 -8.94 7.05 17.11
N ARG A 13 -8.45 7.06 18.34
CA ARG A 13 -7.57 8.08 18.92
C ARG A 13 -6.24 7.51 19.42
N GLY A 14 -5.99 6.21 19.17
CA GLY A 14 -4.82 5.51 19.67
C GLY A 14 -3.50 5.93 19.03
N CYS A 15 -3.54 6.42 17.79
CA CYS A 15 -2.34 6.88 17.07
C CYS A 15 -2.21 8.40 17.18
N PRO A 16 -1.02 8.95 17.51
CA PRO A 16 -0.81 10.41 17.58
C PRO A 16 -1.17 11.16 16.31
N LEU A 17 -1.14 10.50 15.15
CA LEU A 17 -1.47 11.12 13.86
C LEU A 17 -2.94 11.52 13.75
N CYS A 18 -3.82 11.01 14.61
CA CYS A 18 -5.24 11.34 14.56
C CYS A 18 -5.51 12.85 14.77
N ALA A 19 -4.64 13.54 15.48
CA ALA A 19 -4.81 14.97 15.77
C ALA A 19 -4.58 15.86 14.55
N GLY A 20 -3.71 15.45 13.63
CA GLY A 20 -3.34 16.24 12.45
C GLY A 20 -4.05 15.85 11.15
N ARG A 21 -4.90 14.84 11.19
CA ARG A 21 -5.60 14.38 9.99
C ARG A 21 -6.83 15.23 9.68
N SER A 22 -7.09 15.45 8.39
CA SER A 22 -8.36 16.02 7.93
C SER A 22 -9.42 14.94 7.76
N THR A 23 -9.00 13.77 7.29
CA THR A 23 -9.90 12.63 7.10
C THR A 23 -9.14 11.30 7.24
N ILE A 24 -9.86 10.20 7.21
CA ILE A 24 -9.29 8.87 7.11
C ILE A 24 -9.10 8.53 5.64
N VAL A 25 -7.92 8.05 5.30
CA VAL A 25 -7.60 7.53 3.99
C VAL A 25 -7.67 6.01 4.05
N PHE A 26 -8.89 5.49 3.94
CA PHE A 26 -9.13 4.06 3.91
C PHE A 26 -8.80 3.49 2.53
N GLY A 27 -8.78 2.18 2.38
CA GLY A 27 -8.51 1.56 1.10
C GLY A 27 -9.58 1.88 0.04
N VAL A 28 -9.20 1.78 -1.23
CA VAL A 28 -10.09 2.05 -2.37
C VAL A 28 -9.90 0.97 -3.44
N GLY A 29 -10.95 0.70 -4.18
CA GLY A 29 -10.97 -0.24 -5.29
C GLY A 29 -11.87 -1.44 -5.04
N ASN A 30 -11.57 -2.54 -5.72
CA ASN A 30 -12.35 -3.76 -5.62
C ASN A 30 -12.00 -4.56 -4.35
N PRO A 31 -12.91 -4.73 -3.39
CA PRO A 31 -12.63 -5.50 -2.17
C PRO A 31 -12.43 -7.00 -2.43
N ARG A 32 -12.69 -7.48 -3.63
CA ARG A 32 -12.42 -8.86 -4.07
C ARG A 32 -11.29 -8.95 -5.09
N ALA A 33 -10.44 -7.93 -5.14
CA ALA A 33 -9.34 -7.89 -6.09
C ALA A 33 -8.35 -9.02 -5.85
N ARG A 34 -7.79 -9.55 -6.92
CA ARG A 34 -6.69 -10.52 -6.86
C ARG A 34 -5.36 -9.84 -6.57
N LEU A 35 -5.27 -8.54 -6.83
CA LEU A 35 -4.06 -7.72 -6.67
C LEU A 35 -4.33 -6.57 -5.71
N MET A 36 -3.52 -6.46 -4.67
CA MET A 36 -3.61 -5.38 -3.68
C MET A 36 -2.27 -4.66 -3.57
N PHE A 37 -2.33 -3.33 -3.56
CA PHE A 37 -1.16 -2.46 -3.38
C PHE A 37 -1.17 -1.85 -1.99
N VAL A 38 -0.02 -1.81 -1.34
CA VAL A 38 0.15 -1.21 -0.02
C VAL A 38 1.32 -0.24 -0.05
N GLY A 39 1.03 1.03 0.23
CA GLY A 39 2.02 2.07 0.40
C GLY A 39 2.27 2.39 1.87
N GLU A 40 2.95 3.52 2.11
CA GLU A 40 3.35 3.96 3.45
C GLU A 40 2.22 4.68 4.18
N GLY A 41 1.83 5.83 3.67
CA GLY A 41 0.82 6.69 4.27
C GLY A 41 0.35 7.77 3.31
N PRO A 42 -0.77 8.45 3.62
CA PRO A 42 -1.32 9.48 2.76
C PRO A 42 -0.47 10.74 2.74
N GLY A 43 -0.43 11.41 1.58
CA GLY A 43 0.07 12.77 1.44
C GLY A 43 -1.06 13.80 1.59
N VAL A 44 -0.77 15.06 1.21
CA VAL A 44 -1.71 16.19 1.32
C VAL A 44 -2.99 15.95 0.50
N ASP A 45 -2.83 15.52 -0.76
CA ASP A 45 -3.99 15.31 -1.64
C ASP A 45 -4.86 14.17 -1.14
N GLU A 46 -4.24 13.09 -0.67
CA GLU A 46 -4.92 11.93 -0.10
C GLU A 46 -5.69 12.30 1.17
N ASP A 47 -5.06 13.06 2.07
CA ASP A 47 -5.71 13.52 3.30
C ASP A 47 -6.93 14.41 3.02
N ARG A 48 -6.84 15.24 1.98
CA ARG A 48 -7.94 16.13 1.57
C ARG A 48 -9.10 15.36 0.94
N GLN A 49 -8.81 14.37 0.10
CA GLN A 49 -9.82 13.63 -0.67
C GLN A 49 -10.33 12.37 0.03
N GLY A 50 -9.59 11.84 1.01
CA GLY A 50 -9.96 10.61 1.71
C GLY A 50 -9.68 9.33 0.93
N GLU A 51 -8.91 9.41 -0.16
CA GLU A 51 -8.53 8.26 -0.97
C GLU A 51 -7.00 8.11 -1.08
N PRO A 52 -6.46 6.87 -1.06
CA PRO A 52 -5.04 6.65 -1.24
C PRO A 52 -4.61 6.87 -2.70
N PHE A 53 -3.40 7.36 -2.87
CA PHE A 53 -2.76 7.50 -4.20
C PHE A 53 -3.60 8.29 -5.21
N VAL A 54 -3.92 9.54 -4.89
CA VAL A 54 -4.66 10.47 -5.78
C VAL A 54 -3.79 11.61 -6.31
N GLY A 55 -2.61 11.86 -5.72
CA GLY A 55 -1.66 12.87 -6.18
C GLY A 55 -0.79 12.39 -7.34
N ALA A 56 0.37 13.03 -7.53
CA ALA A 56 1.31 12.68 -8.62
C ALA A 56 1.79 11.23 -8.55
N ALA A 57 2.09 10.73 -7.34
CA ALA A 57 2.46 9.33 -7.15
C ALA A 57 1.31 8.39 -7.51
N GLY A 58 0.07 8.77 -7.21
CA GLY A 58 -1.12 8.01 -7.56
C GLY A 58 -1.34 7.92 -9.06
N LYS A 59 -1.11 9.00 -9.78
CA LYS A 59 -1.18 9.01 -11.25
C LYS A 59 -0.13 8.08 -11.86
N ARG A 60 1.06 8.05 -11.28
CA ARG A 60 2.12 7.13 -11.71
C ARG A 60 1.70 5.68 -11.46
N LEU A 61 1.14 5.38 -10.31
CA LEU A 61 0.64 4.05 -9.99
C LEU A 61 -0.47 3.62 -10.96
N ASN A 62 -1.43 4.49 -11.23
CA ASN A 62 -2.51 4.22 -12.19
C ASN A 62 -1.96 3.87 -13.56
N HIS A 63 -0.94 4.61 -14.03
CA HIS A 63 -0.27 4.34 -15.29
C HIS A 63 0.34 2.93 -15.32
N TRP A 64 1.01 2.51 -14.25
CA TRP A 64 1.58 1.16 -14.17
C TRP A 64 0.50 0.08 -14.15
N ILE A 65 -0.59 0.31 -13.43
CA ILE A 65 -1.73 -0.62 -13.38
C ILE A 65 -2.33 -0.80 -14.79
N GLU A 66 -2.53 0.29 -15.50
CA GLU A 66 -3.06 0.25 -16.87
C GLU A 66 -2.13 -0.49 -17.83
N ARG A 67 -0.84 -0.31 -17.70
CA ARG A 67 0.15 -0.97 -18.55
C ARG A 67 0.19 -2.49 -18.38
N ILE A 68 -0.25 -3.02 -17.27
CA ILE A 68 -0.39 -4.46 -17.10
C ILE A 68 -1.80 -4.97 -17.44
N GLY A 69 -2.63 -4.12 -18.02
CA GLY A 69 -3.95 -4.49 -18.54
C GLY A 69 -5.07 -4.45 -17.51
N LEU A 70 -4.86 -3.77 -16.38
CA LEU A 70 -5.85 -3.61 -15.33
C LEU A 70 -6.28 -2.15 -15.20
N ARG A 71 -7.43 -1.91 -14.58
CA ARG A 71 -7.90 -0.59 -14.20
C ARG A 71 -7.72 -0.39 -12.70
N ARG A 72 -7.63 0.85 -12.26
CA ARG A 72 -7.59 1.16 -10.82
C ARG A 72 -8.75 0.50 -10.05
N ALA A 73 -9.93 0.42 -10.66
CA ALA A 73 -11.11 -0.21 -10.06
C ALA A 73 -11.02 -1.74 -9.96
N ASP A 74 -10.07 -2.37 -10.66
CA ASP A 74 -9.88 -3.82 -10.63
C ASP A 74 -8.97 -4.28 -9.48
N VAL A 75 -8.22 -3.36 -8.88
CA VAL A 75 -7.29 -3.64 -7.79
C VAL A 75 -7.77 -3.00 -6.49
N TYR A 76 -7.15 -3.36 -5.37
CA TYR A 76 -7.38 -2.71 -4.09
C TYR A 76 -6.10 -1.98 -3.66
N ILE A 77 -6.22 -0.74 -3.19
CA ILE A 77 -5.09 0.11 -2.81
C ILE A 77 -5.29 0.61 -1.38
N ALA A 78 -4.27 0.44 -0.55
CA ALA A 78 -4.28 0.90 0.83
C ALA A 78 -2.88 1.38 1.26
N ASN A 79 -2.76 1.84 2.48
CA ASN A 79 -1.50 2.23 3.11
C ASN A 79 -1.34 1.55 4.47
N ILE A 80 -0.11 1.47 4.96
CA ILE A 80 0.17 1.00 6.33
C ILE A 80 -0.55 1.88 7.35
N VAL A 81 -0.49 3.20 7.17
CA VAL A 81 -1.13 4.18 8.05
C VAL A 81 -2.30 4.85 7.28
N PRO A 82 -3.51 4.88 7.85
CA PRO A 82 -4.69 5.41 7.15
C PRO A 82 -4.88 6.92 7.29
N TRP A 83 -3.90 7.65 7.86
CA TRP A 83 -3.93 9.10 8.00
C TRP A 83 -2.56 9.71 7.79
N ARG A 84 -2.58 10.99 7.39
CA ARG A 84 -1.38 11.71 6.98
C ARG A 84 -0.46 12.02 8.16
N PRO A 85 0.85 11.62 8.08
CA PRO A 85 1.86 12.11 9.01
C PRO A 85 2.15 13.60 8.80
N PRO A 86 2.44 14.37 9.86
CA PRO A 86 2.81 15.79 9.73
C PRO A 86 3.99 15.98 8.78
N GLY A 87 3.86 16.94 7.85
CA GLY A 87 4.91 17.25 6.87
C GLY A 87 5.24 16.10 5.92
N ASN A 88 4.34 15.13 5.74
CA ASN A 88 4.55 13.93 4.92
C ASN A 88 5.77 13.09 5.34
N ARG A 89 6.16 13.17 6.61
CA ARG A 89 7.26 12.35 7.13
C ARG A 89 6.92 10.87 7.10
N THR A 90 7.94 10.02 7.20
CA THR A 90 7.75 8.58 7.39
C THR A 90 7.07 8.32 8.74
N PRO A 91 6.03 7.46 8.80
CA PRO A 91 5.43 7.05 10.07
C PRO A 91 6.45 6.43 11.01
N THR A 92 6.34 6.71 12.29
CA THR A 92 7.19 6.09 13.30
C THR A 92 6.82 4.63 13.51
N PRO A 93 7.72 3.80 14.08
CA PRO A 93 7.39 2.41 14.42
C PRO A 93 6.19 2.28 15.33
N VAL A 94 6.00 3.19 16.28
CA VAL A 94 4.84 3.20 17.19
C VAL A 94 3.55 3.44 16.40
N GLU A 95 3.53 4.45 15.54
CA GLU A 95 2.38 4.77 14.68
C GLU A 95 2.02 3.59 13.77
N THR A 96 3.03 2.98 13.17
CA THR A 96 2.87 1.80 12.32
C THR A 96 2.27 0.61 13.09
N GLN A 97 2.77 0.35 14.29
CA GLN A 97 2.28 -0.77 15.11
C GLN A 97 0.83 -0.59 15.55
N ILE A 98 0.42 0.64 15.85
CA ILE A 98 -0.97 0.93 16.21
C ILE A 98 -1.91 0.71 15.02
N CYS A 99 -1.49 1.09 13.81
CA CYS A 99 -2.32 1.02 12.61
C CYS A 99 -2.29 -0.35 11.92
N LEU A 100 -1.22 -1.13 12.11
CA LEU A 100 -1.01 -2.39 11.41
C LEU A 100 -2.16 -3.41 11.54
N PRO A 101 -2.75 -3.63 12.73
CA PRO A 101 -3.86 -4.59 12.86
C PRO A 101 -5.03 -4.31 11.92
N PHE A 102 -5.33 -3.04 11.67
CA PHE A 102 -6.42 -2.66 10.75
C PHE A 102 -6.08 -3.01 9.30
N LEU A 103 -4.84 -2.80 8.88
CA LEU A 103 -4.38 -3.20 7.55
C LEU A 103 -4.37 -4.72 7.39
N LEU A 104 -3.86 -5.45 8.38
CA LEU A 104 -3.83 -6.91 8.33
C LEU A 104 -5.23 -7.48 8.19
N ARG A 105 -6.22 -6.88 8.87
CA ARG A 105 -7.61 -7.30 8.74
C ARG A 105 -8.19 -6.97 7.36
N GLN A 106 -7.82 -5.84 6.77
CA GLN A 106 -8.20 -5.52 5.39
C GLN A 106 -7.65 -6.57 4.42
N ILE A 107 -6.38 -6.94 4.56
CA ILE A 107 -5.75 -7.96 3.71
C ILE A 107 -6.48 -9.30 3.86
N GLU A 108 -6.81 -9.68 5.07
CA GLU A 108 -7.54 -10.93 5.33
C GLU A 108 -8.92 -10.93 4.68
N LEU A 109 -9.66 -9.83 4.78
CA LEU A 109 -11.01 -9.71 4.22
C LEU A 109 -11.00 -9.62 2.69
N CYS A 110 -10.03 -8.90 2.11
CA CYS A 110 -9.88 -8.80 0.66
C CYS A 110 -9.34 -10.10 0.05
N ALA A 111 -8.53 -10.83 0.80
CA ALA A 111 -7.95 -12.12 0.40
C ALA A 111 -7.31 -12.09 -1.00
N PRO A 112 -6.38 -11.15 -1.30
CA PRO A 112 -5.76 -11.11 -2.61
C PRO A 112 -4.84 -12.30 -2.85
N ASP A 113 -4.57 -12.61 -4.11
CA ASP A 113 -3.57 -13.61 -4.49
C ASP A 113 -2.16 -13.02 -4.40
N ILE A 114 -2.03 -11.75 -4.77
CA ILE A 114 -0.76 -11.03 -4.80
C ILE A 114 -0.90 -9.71 -4.05
N LEU A 115 0.08 -9.44 -3.18
CA LEU A 115 0.23 -8.21 -2.43
C LEU A 115 1.48 -7.50 -2.92
N VAL A 116 1.36 -6.26 -3.36
CA VAL A 116 2.49 -5.44 -3.80
C VAL A 116 2.80 -4.41 -2.73
N THR A 117 3.98 -4.49 -2.14
CA THR A 117 4.45 -3.49 -1.18
C THR A 117 5.30 -2.45 -1.90
N MET A 118 5.01 -1.17 -1.66
CA MET A 118 5.64 -0.06 -2.35
C MET A 118 6.52 0.74 -1.40
N GLY A 119 7.84 0.58 -1.55
CA GLY A 119 8.84 1.26 -0.73
C GLY A 119 9.22 0.52 0.55
N ASN A 120 10.21 1.07 1.27
CA ASN A 120 10.75 0.45 2.47
C ASN A 120 9.72 0.28 3.60
N PRO A 121 8.97 1.31 4.01
CA PRO A 121 8.11 1.19 5.18
C PRO A 121 7.08 0.08 5.06
N SER A 122 6.38 -0.01 3.92
CA SER A 122 5.37 -1.04 3.71
C SER A 122 6.01 -2.44 3.63
N THR A 123 7.12 -2.56 2.93
CA THR A 123 7.84 -3.84 2.76
C THR A 123 8.39 -4.36 4.10
N GLN A 124 9.12 -3.51 4.81
CA GLN A 124 9.74 -3.89 6.08
C GLN A 124 8.72 -4.21 7.16
N THR A 125 7.63 -3.47 7.21
CA THR A 125 6.57 -3.68 8.19
C THR A 125 5.81 -4.98 7.94
N LEU A 126 5.36 -5.21 6.71
CA LEU A 126 4.56 -6.40 6.40
C LEU A 126 5.40 -7.68 6.39
N LEU A 127 6.61 -7.64 5.87
CA LEU A 127 7.48 -8.82 5.80
C LEU A 127 8.34 -9.01 7.05
N GLN A 128 8.37 -8.03 7.96
CA GLN A 128 9.19 -8.06 9.17
C GLN A 128 10.68 -8.29 8.86
N ILE A 129 11.19 -7.58 7.86
CA ILE A 129 12.57 -7.63 7.43
C ILE A 129 13.23 -6.25 7.53
N SER A 130 14.55 -6.21 7.60
CA SER A 130 15.33 -4.97 7.68
C SER A 130 16.00 -4.58 6.35
N ASP A 131 16.02 -5.48 5.36
CA ASP A 131 16.62 -5.21 4.07
C ASP A 131 15.92 -4.06 3.34
N GLY A 132 16.71 -3.23 2.66
CA GLY A 132 16.19 -2.11 1.89
C GLY A 132 15.53 -2.53 0.59
N ILE A 133 14.69 -1.63 0.04
CA ILE A 133 13.90 -1.90 -1.17
C ILE A 133 14.76 -2.23 -2.39
N THR A 134 15.97 -1.69 -2.48
CA THR A 134 16.89 -1.99 -3.57
C THR A 134 17.30 -3.47 -3.63
N ARG A 135 17.30 -4.14 -2.48
CA ARG A 135 17.59 -5.57 -2.37
C ARG A 135 16.34 -6.43 -2.47
N THR A 136 15.24 -5.97 -1.93
CA THR A 136 14.00 -6.76 -1.83
C THR A 136 13.12 -6.65 -3.08
N ARG A 137 13.17 -5.53 -3.81
CA ARG A 137 12.36 -5.35 -5.00
C ARG A 137 12.58 -6.48 -6.02
N GLY A 138 11.51 -6.85 -6.68
CA GLY A 138 11.57 -7.85 -7.76
C GLY A 138 11.69 -9.30 -7.29
N ARG A 139 11.64 -9.55 -6.00
CA ARG A 139 11.69 -10.89 -5.42
C ARG A 139 10.36 -11.23 -4.77
N TRP A 140 9.91 -12.46 -4.95
CA TRP A 140 8.71 -12.96 -4.30
C TRP A 140 8.97 -13.39 -2.87
N TYR A 141 8.09 -12.98 -1.96
CA TYR A 141 8.12 -13.37 -0.55
C TYR A 141 6.80 -14.02 -0.17
N PRO A 142 6.83 -15.01 0.72
CA PRO A 142 5.60 -15.56 1.28
C PRO A 142 5.04 -14.63 2.36
N PHE A 143 3.72 -14.56 2.44
CA PHE A 143 3.01 -13.84 3.49
C PHE A 143 1.78 -14.63 3.88
N LYS A 144 1.63 -14.88 5.18
CA LYS A 144 0.48 -15.63 5.69
C LYS A 144 -0.56 -14.67 6.24
N SER A 145 -1.78 -14.79 5.73
CA SER A 145 -2.94 -14.01 6.17
C SER A 145 -4.07 -14.96 6.55
N GLY A 146 -4.28 -15.15 7.85
CA GLY A 146 -5.16 -16.23 8.32
C GLY A 146 -4.64 -17.59 7.85
N ASP A 147 -5.48 -18.35 7.17
CA ASP A 147 -5.10 -19.64 6.60
C ASP A 147 -4.62 -19.55 5.14
N ARG A 148 -4.51 -18.34 4.60
CA ARG A 148 -4.15 -18.09 3.21
C ARG A 148 -2.67 -17.77 3.05
N ASP A 149 -2.05 -18.35 2.03
CA ASP A 149 -0.71 -17.98 1.62
C ASP A 149 -0.81 -16.97 0.47
N ILE A 150 -0.24 -15.78 0.67
CA ILE A 150 -0.23 -14.69 -0.30
C ILE A 150 1.20 -14.49 -0.79
N LYS A 151 1.38 -14.22 -2.07
CA LYS A 151 2.68 -13.85 -2.64
C LYS A 151 2.85 -12.34 -2.56
N VAL A 152 4.00 -11.91 -2.02
CA VAL A 152 4.33 -10.49 -1.89
C VAL A 152 5.43 -10.13 -2.87
N MET A 153 5.21 -9.06 -3.63
CA MET A 153 6.20 -8.47 -4.53
C MET A 153 6.53 -7.06 -4.05
N PRO A 154 7.70 -6.86 -3.43
CA PRO A 154 8.18 -5.51 -3.15
C PRO A 154 8.61 -4.79 -4.43
N THR A 155 8.28 -3.51 -4.52
CA THR A 155 8.73 -2.64 -5.61
C THR A 155 8.98 -1.23 -5.10
N PHE A 156 9.50 -0.35 -5.97
CA PHE A 156 9.71 1.04 -5.62
C PHE A 156 8.39 1.76 -5.38
N HIS A 157 8.39 2.69 -4.42
CA HIS A 157 7.26 3.60 -4.24
C HIS A 157 7.14 4.50 -5.47
N PRO A 158 5.92 4.76 -6.00
CA PRO A 158 5.74 5.62 -7.17
C PRO A 158 6.34 7.02 -7.02
N ALA A 159 6.33 7.60 -5.82
CA ALA A 159 6.95 8.90 -5.55
C ALA A 159 8.48 8.87 -5.77
N PHE A 160 9.13 7.77 -5.43
CA PHE A 160 10.56 7.59 -5.69
C PHE A 160 10.85 7.62 -7.19
N LEU A 161 10.01 7.02 -8.01
CA LEU A 161 10.18 7.00 -9.46
C LEU A 161 9.99 8.37 -10.11
N LEU A 162 9.25 9.26 -9.48
CA LEU A 162 9.14 10.65 -9.92
C LEU A 162 10.45 11.41 -9.71
N ARG A 163 11.17 11.12 -8.62
CA ARG A 163 12.46 11.73 -8.30
C ARG A 163 13.64 11.06 -9.02
N THR A 164 13.51 9.77 -9.33
CA THR A 164 14.59 8.96 -9.91
C THR A 164 14.07 8.19 -11.14
N PRO A 165 13.84 8.89 -12.26
CA PRO A 165 13.21 8.27 -13.46
C PRO A 165 13.98 7.09 -14.05
N LEU A 166 15.31 7.04 -13.87
CA LEU A 166 16.14 5.95 -14.40
C LEU A 166 15.77 4.58 -13.81
N GLN A 167 15.13 4.56 -12.64
CA GLN A 167 14.71 3.31 -11.97
C GLN A 167 13.36 2.79 -12.49
N LYS A 168 12.70 3.50 -13.39
CA LYS A 168 11.41 3.07 -13.96
C LYS A 168 11.50 1.72 -14.65
N ARG A 169 12.62 1.42 -15.29
CA ARG A 169 12.82 0.12 -15.98
C ARG A 169 12.81 -1.05 -15.00
N LEU A 170 13.35 -0.88 -13.79
CA LEU A 170 13.33 -1.90 -12.76
C LEU A 170 11.93 -2.10 -12.21
N ALA A 171 11.22 -1.02 -11.93
CA ALA A 171 9.82 -1.08 -11.54
C ALA A 171 8.98 -1.78 -12.62
N TRP A 172 9.23 -1.50 -13.88
CA TRP A 172 8.54 -2.15 -14.99
C TRP A 172 8.75 -3.66 -15.00
N ARG A 173 9.97 -4.12 -14.72
CA ARG A 173 10.26 -5.56 -14.57
C ARG A 173 9.43 -6.18 -13.44
N ASP A 174 9.29 -5.47 -12.33
CA ASP A 174 8.48 -5.93 -11.19
C ASP A 174 7.01 -6.06 -11.60
N PHE A 175 6.46 -5.07 -12.28
CA PHE A 175 5.08 -5.11 -12.79
C PHE A 175 4.86 -6.21 -13.83
N LEU A 176 5.82 -6.47 -14.69
CA LEU A 176 5.73 -7.59 -15.64
C LEU A 176 5.71 -8.94 -14.92
N ALA A 177 6.50 -9.10 -13.85
CA ALA A 177 6.46 -10.30 -13.04
C ALA A 177 5.09 -10.47 -12.35
N ILE A 178 4.50 -9.38 -11.87
CA ILE A 178 3.16 -9.38 -11.29
C ILE A 178 2.13 -9.81 -12.34
N LYS A 179 2.17 -9.20 -13.53
CA LYS A 179 1.28 -9.56 -14.65
C LYS A 179 1.36 -11.04 -14.99
N LYS A 180 2.57 -11.56 -15.10
CA LYS A 180 2.80 -12.98 -15.39
C LYS A 180 2.22 -13.88 -14.32
N ALA A 181 2.35 -13.51 -13.05
CA ALA A 181 1.83 -14.30 -11.92
C ALA A 181 0.31 -14.27 -11.83
N LEU A 182 -0.33 -13.21 -12.31
CA LEU A 182 -1.80 -13.12 -12.37
C LEU A 182 -2.40 -13.98 -13.49
N GLY A 183 -1.64 -14.29 -14.51
CA GLY A 183 -2.09 -15.07 -15.66
C GLY A 183 -2.53 -14.19 -16.82
#